data_47f1edf87d737c0ac76f313ec567be6e
#
_entry.id   47f1edf87d737c0ac76f313ec567be6e
#
_cell.length_a   1.000
_cell.length_b   1.000
_cell.length_c   1.000
_cell.angle_alpha   90.00
_cell.angle_beta   90.00
_cell.angle_gamma   90.00
#
_symmetry.space_group_name_H-M   'P 1'
#
loop_
_entity.id
_entity.type
_entity.pdbx_description
1 polymer ?
#
loop_
_entity_poly.entity_id
_entity_poly.type
_entity_poly.pdbx_seq_one_letter_code
_entity_poly.pdbx_strand_id
1 'polypeptide(L)'
;MRQYQFLKIFLFMVMGFCFLAETKAQTKTEVLVIGTIHSGHSNNPNYSYQDILNILGTYNPDVICVEIPPSYFRKQSYLKEMMIASIYGFDNNKKVYPIDWWETLSDARAERSKYIKTDDYKTKSQEADSLVKNNRIMQAFVEKYGTMDSIWKNNKMGYEFFNGKDYNNYIREMYTISIRVYGDGCMNLYSELRNAKMMELINTAIAENKGKRIMILTGAEHKYYFDIALSKQEDVQLVNFEKLLPLKTIVPTSNIIGFIRNDLAKGYYDMSDTSSIGVLYQNALVPLIHGIGMDDNPNIIPVENIRKAISVVAEWESQRSKSAVLQFEKAWIRFLEKDYFGAIKISKSITKKLNELPKEKHWFFVVYYWRNLGFCYDMTNQRDKAIKAYQECKKACKTLGVNMNVAEKYIYKNFENEPYTREQNK
;
A
#
# COMPACT_ATOMS: atom_id res chain seq x y z
N MET A 1 -46.54 -66.04 4.51
CA MET A 1 -45.90 -65.51 3.29
C MET A 1 -45.94 -63.96 3.16
N ARG A 2 -46.95 -63.23 3.58
CA ARG A 2 -47.02 -61.75 3.44
C ARG A 2 -46.02 -61.00 4.33
N GLN A 3 -45.68 -61.48 5.52
CA GLN A 3 -44.73 -60.79 6.41
C GLN A 3 -43.27 -60.82 5.92
N TYR A 4 -42.85 -61.85 5.18
CA TYR A 4 -41.48 -61.93 4.64
C TYR A 4 -41.25 -61.00 3.43
N GLN A 5 -42.31 -60.61 2.72
CA GLN A 5 -42.20 -59.65 1.61
C GLN A 5 -42.05 -58.21 2.12
N PHE A 6 -42.73 -57.86 3.20
CA PHE A 6 -42.58 -56.53 3.80
C PHE A 6 -41.17 -56.31 4.37
N LEU A 7 -40.57 -57.33 4.99
CA LEU A 7 -39.22 -57.24 5.55
C LEU A 7 -38.17 -57.06 4.45
N LYS A 8 -38.30 -57.72 3.29
CA LYS A 8 -37.44 -57.58 2.15
C LYS A 8 -37.50 -56.16 1.49
N ILE A 9 -38.70 -55.62 1.37
CA ILE A 9 -38.92 -54.27 0.80
C ILE A 9 -38.36 -53.21 1.75
N PHE A 10 -38.52 -53.39 3.06
CA PHE A 10 -37.98 -52.44 4.06
C PHE A 10 -36.43 -52.49 4.10
N LEU A 11 -35.83 -53.70 3.99
CA LEU A 11 -34.37 -53.86 3.93
C LEU A 11 -33.77 -53.22 2.65
N PHE A 12 -34.47 -53.37 1.50
CA PHE A 12 -34.06 -52.73 0.25
C PHE A 12 -34.19 -51.23 0.26
N MET A 13 -35.22 -50.65 0.93
CA MET A 13 -35.37 -49.20 1.11
C MET A 13 -34.27 -48.63 2.04
N VAL A 14 -33.95 -49.32 3.12
CA VAL A 14 -32.89 -48.88 4.05
C VAL A 14 -31.51 -48.97 3.40
N MET A 15 -31.22 -50.05 2.61
CA MET A 15 -29.97 -50.11 1.84
C MET A 15 -29.91 -49.09 0.70
N GLY A 16 -31.06 -48.79 0.04
CA GLY A 16 -31.13 -47.74 -0.99
C GLY A 16 -30.87 -46.33 -0.43
N PHE A 17 -31.30 -46.05 0.80
CA PHE A 17 -31.02 -44.77 1.47
C PHE A 17 -29.58 -44.64 1.97
N CYS A 18 -28.89 -45.73 2.32
CA CYS A 18 -27.50 -45.72 2.71
C CYS A 18 -26.53 -45.51 1.52
N PHE A 19 -26.95 -45.80 0.28
CA PHE A 19 -26.13 -45.59 -0.91
C PHE A 19 -26.31 -44.19 -1.54
N LEU A 20 -27.28 -43.37 -1.09
CA LEU A 20 -27.48 -42.01 -1.57
C LEU A 20 -26.82 -40.93 -0.71
N ALA A 21 -26.22 -41.30 0.39
CA ALA A 21 -25.24 -40.43 1.05
C ALA A 21 -23.93 -40.52 0.29
N GLU A 22 -23.89 -40.11 -0.99
CA GLU A 22 -22.66 -39.64 -1.60
C GLU A 22 -22.16 -38.52 -0.68
N THR A 23 -21.24 -38.84 0.21
CA THR A 23 -20.40 -37.84 0.83
C THR A 23 -19.67 -37.19 -0.35
N LYS A 24 -20.26 -36.11 -0.90
CA LYS A 24 -19.47 -35.20 -1.75
C LYS A 24 -18.24 -34.89 -0.95
N ALA A 25 -17.12 -35.52 -1.32
CA ALA A 25 -15.84 -35.18 -0.74
C ALA A 25 -15.75 -33.68 -0.85
N GLN A 26 -15.77 -33.00 0.29
CA GLN A 26 -15.75 -31.54 0.33
C GLN A 26 -14.51 -31.11 -0.44
N THR A 27 -14.68 -30.47 -1.59
CA THR A 27 -13.57 -30.01 -2.41
C THR A 27 -12.73 -29.06 -1.56
N LYS A 28 -11.46 -29.39 -1.35
CA LYS A 28 -10.54 -28.55 -0.61
C LYS A 28 -10.48 -27.16 -1.24
N THR A 29 -10.33 -26.14 -0.42
CA THR A 29 -10.08 -24.77 -0.88
C THR A 29 -8.66 -24.69 -1.40
N GLU A 30 -8.49 -24.37 -2.68
CA GLU A 30 -7.16 -24.17 -3.27
C GLU A 30 -6.63 -22.78 -2.88
N VAL A 31 -5.45 -22.74 -2.27
CA VAL A 31 -4.83 -21.49 -1.85
C VAL A 31 -3.43 -21.35 -2.44
N LEU A 32 -3.17 -20.25 -3.11
CA LEU A 32 -1.86 -19.84 -3.61
C LEU A 32 -1.37 -18.60 -2.86
N VAL A 33 -0.20 -18.69 -2.24
CA VAL A 33 0.43 -17.54 -1.58
C VAL A 33 1.53 -16.98 -2.48
N ILE A 34 1.45 -15.69 -2.79
CA ILE A 34 2.42 -14.95 -3.60
C ILE A 34 3.11 -13.89 -2.76
N GLY A 35 4.44 -14.01 -2.69
CA GLY A 35 5.31 -13.01 -2.09
C GLY A 35 5.68 -11.90 -3.07
N THR A 36 5.38 -10.66 -2.73
CA THR A 36 5.68 -9.46 -3.53
C THR A 36 6.90 -8.72 -2.97
N ILE A 37 7.46 -7.83 -3.76
CA ILE A 37 8.63 -7.02 -3.39
C ILE A 37 8.29 -5.54 -3.19
N HIS A 38 7.02 -5.23 -3.00
CA HIS A 38 6.49 -3.88 -2.76
C HIS A 38 7.00 -2.84 -3.77
N SER A 39 7.57 -1.72 -3.29
CA SER A 39 8.13 -0.69 -4.17
C SER A 39 9.23 -1.20 -5.10
N GLY A 40 9.82 -2.35 -4.82
CA GLY A 40 10.81 -3.01 -5.67
C GLY A 40 10.31 -3.34 -7.07
N HIS A 41 9.00 -3.60 -7.23
CA HIS A 41 8.40 -3.88 -8.54
C HIS A 41 8.58 -2.76 -9.57
N SER A 42 8.71 -1.51 -9.13
CA SER A 42 8.90 -0.36 -10.02
C SER A 42 10.25 -0.36 -10.75
N ASN A 43 11.26 -1.00 -10.15
CA ASN A 43 12.65 -0.96 -10.62
C ASN A 43 13.21 -2.35 -10.94
N ASN A 44 12.44 -3.42 -10.77
CA ASN A 44 12.86 -4.77 -11.05
C ASN A 44 12.20 -5.29 -12.35
N PRO A 45 12.94 -5.39 -13.46
CA PRO A 45 12.39 -5.86 -14.74
C PRO A 45 12.02 -7.35 -14.73
N ASN A 46 12.54 -8.14 -13.78
CA ASN A 46 12.28 -9.58 -13.67
C ASN A 46 11.15 -9.91 -12.68
N TYR A 47 10.63 -8.89 -11.97
CA TYR A 47 9.45 -8.99 -11.12
C TYR A 47 8.69 -7.66 -11.13
N SER A 48 8.11 -7.33 -12.25
CA SER A 48 7.37 -6.09 -12.51
C SER A 48 5.90 -6.18 -12.08
N TYR A 49 5.19 -5.06 -12.12
CA TYR A 49 3.72 -5.04 -11.94
C TYR A 49 3.00 -5.87 -13.02
N GLN A 50 3.57 -6.01 -14.22
CA GLN A 50 3.03 -6.88 -15.25
C GLN A 50 3.11 -8.35 -14.86
N ASP A 51 4.17 -8.76 -14.16
CA ASP A 51 4.29 -10.14 -13.66
C ASP A 51 3.25 -10.46 -12.59
N ILE A 52 2.90 -9.49 -11.73
CA ILE A 52 1.77 -9.64 -10.80
C ILE A 52 0.46 -9.90 -11.56
N LEU A 53 0.20 -9.17 -12.63
CA LEU A 53 -0.99 -9.39 -13.46
C LEU A 53 -0.95 -10.77 -14.16
N ASN A 54 0.21 -11.16 -14.68
CA ASN A 54 0.39 -12.46 -15.32
C ASN A 54 0.14 -13.60 -14.32
N ILE A 55 0.62 -13.50 -13.08
CA ILE A 55 0.37 -14.46 -12.01
C ILE A 55 -1.13 -14.53 -11.70
N LEU A 56 -1.78 -13.37 -11.48
CA LEU A 56 -3.23 -13.27 -11.23
C LEU A 56 -4.04 -13.93 -12.35
N GLY A 57 -3.76 -13.60 -13.60
CA GLY A 57 -4.51 -14.14 -14.73
C GLY A 57 -4.18 -15.61 -15.03
N THR A 58 -2.97 -16.07 -14.74
CA THR A 58 -2.59 -17.47 -14.92
C THR A 58 -3.28 -18.37 -13.88
N TYR A 59 -3.24 -17.96 -12.61
CA TYR A 59 -3.92 -18.68 -11.55
C TYR A 59 -5.44 -18.52 -11.64
N ASN A 60 -5.95 -17.38 -12.09
CA ASN A 60 -7.36 -17.03 -12.20
C ASN A 60 -8.16 -17.34 -10.91
N PRO A 61 -7.87 -16.67 -9.79
CA PRO A 61 -8.53 -16.91 -8.52
C PRO A 61 -10.01 -16.50 -8.56
N ASP A 62 -10.83 -17.10 -7.72
CA ASP A 62 -12.20 -16.64 -7.41
C ASP A 62 -12.16 -15.53 -6.35
N VAL A 63 -11.13 -15.56 -5.49
CA VAL A 63 -10.95 -14.67 -4.35
C VAL A 63 -9.50 -14.21 -4.28
N ILE A 64 -9.31 -12.93 -3.99
CA ILE A 64 -7.99 -12.31 -3.86
C ILE A 64 -7.90 -11.70 -2.47
N CYS A 65 -6.92 -12.13 -1.68
CA CYS A 65 -6.56 -11.50 -0.41
C CYS A 65 -5.34 -10.60 -0.65
N VAL A 66 -5.41 -9.35 -0.22
CA VAL A 66 -4.36 -8.34 -0.44
C VAL A 66 -3.86 -7.77 0.88
N GLU A 67 -2.55 -7.58 1.00
CA GLU A 67 -1.92 -6.97 2.17
C GLU A 67 -2.22 -5.46 2.23
N ILE A 68 -3.48 -5.16 2.52
CA ILE A 68 -3.99 -3.80 2.79
C ILE A 68 -4.76 -3.87 4.10
N PRO A 69 -4.56 -2.93 5.05
CA PRO A 69 -5.38 -2.87 6.26
C PRO A 69 -6.87 -2.63 5.92
N PRO A 70 -7.81 -3.31 6.58
CA PRO A 70 -9.24 -3.11 6.36
C PRO A 70 -9.69 -1.65 6.48
N SER A 71 -9.08 -0.89 7.39
CA SER A 71 -9.35 0.55 7.58
C SER A 71 -8.93 1.42 6.39
N TYR A 72 -7.96 0.98 5.58
CA TYR A 72 -7.41 1.70 4.42
C TYR A 72 -8.03 1.23 3.10
N PHE A 73 -8.59 0.02 3.10
CA PHE A 73 -9.08 -0.61 1.88
C PHE A 73 -10.13 0.25 1.17
N ARG A 74 -9.90 0.56 -0.10
CA ARG A 74 -10.70 1.44 -0.96
C ARG A 74 -10.84 2.90 -0.53
N LYS A 75 -10.11 3.32 0.51
CA LYS A 75 -10.20 4.68 1.08
C LYS A 75 -8.91 5.47 0.97
N GLN A 76 -7.77 4.79 0.95
CA GLN A 76 -6.44 5.42 0.92
C GLN A 76 -5.55 4.71 -0.10
N SER A 77 -4.54 5.42 -0.61
CA SER A 77 -3.46 4.80 -1.37
C SER A 77 -2.67 3.84 -0.48
N TYR A 78 -2.28 2.74 -1.08
CA TYR A 78 -1.45 1.74 -0.44
C TYR A 78 -0.42 1.18 -1.42
N LEU A 79 0.19 0.04 -1.11
CA LEU A 79 1.15 -0.64 -1.96
C LEU A 79 0.59 -0.86 -3.37
N LYS A 80 1.32 -0.43 -4.38
CA LYS A 80 0.84 -0.34 -5.77
C LYS A 80 0.40 -1.69 -6.33
N GLU A 81 1.15 -2.75 -6.05
CA GLU A 81 0.81 -4.12 -6.49
C GLU A 81 -0.47 -4.65 -5.82
N MET A 82 -0.71 -4.29 -4.56
CA MET A 82 -1.94 -4.67 -3.86
C MET A 82 -3.17 -3.95 -4.43
N MET A 83 -2.99 -2.68 -4.81
CA MET A 83 -4.04 -1.92 -5.50
C MET A 83 -4.29 -2.47 -6.91
N ILE A 84 -3.25 -2.85 -7.66
CA ILE A 84 -3.38 -3.50 -8.97
C ILE A 84 -4.16 -4.82 -8.85
N ALA A 85 -3.83 -5.64 -7.85
CA ALA A 85 -4.54 -6.90 -7.61
C ALA A 85 -6.00 -6.68 -7.23
N SER A 86 -6.29 -5.62 -6.46
CA SER A 86 -7.66 -5.24 -6.11
C SER A 86 -8.46 -4.78 -7.34
N ILE A 87 -7.87 -3.92 -8.18
CA ILE A 87 -8.49 -3.45 -9.44
C ILE A 87 -8.75 -4.64 -10.36
N TYR A 88 -7.76 -5.53 -10.53
CA TYR A 88 -7.95 -6.76 -11.30
C TYR A 88 -9.14 -7.59 -10.77
N GLY A 89 -9.24 -7.73 -9.45
CA GLY A 89 -10.34 -8.43 -8.81
C GLY A 89 -11.69 -7.80 -9.15
N PHE A 90 -11.83 -6.48 -8.97
CA PHE A 90 -13.08 -5.77 -9.24
C PHE A 90 -13.45 -5.77 -10.72
N ASP A 91 -12.50 -5.53 -11.62
CA ASP A 91 -12.72 -5.55 -13.07
C ASP A 91 -13.16 -6.94 -13.59
N ASN A 92 -12.83 -8.01 -12.86
CA ASN A 92 -13.18 -9.39 -13.19
C ASN A 92 -14.26 -10.00 -12.27
N ASN A 93 -15.01 -9.17 -11.52
CA ASN A 93 -16.06 -9.60 -10.59
C ASN A 93 -15.62 -10.63 -9.56
N LYS A 94 -14.35 -10.54 -9.10
CA LYS A 94 -13.79 -11.38 -8.04
C LYS A 94 -14.00 -10.72 -6.68
N LYS A 95 -14.10 -11.53 -5.63
CA LYS A 95 -14.09 -11.01 -4.26
C LYS A 95 -12.67 -10.60 -3.87
N VAL A 96 -12.53 -9.46 -3.19
CA VAL A 96 -11.25 -8.97 -2.69
C VAL A 96 -11.34 -8.73 -1.18
N TYR A 97 -10.41 -9.30 -0.43
CA TYR A 97 -10.34 -9.20 1.03
C TYR A 97 -9.05 -8.49 1.45
N PRO A 98 -9.14 -7.41 2.24
CA PRO A 98 -8.00 -6.80 2.89
C PRO A 98 -7.56 -7.67 4.07
N ILE A 99 -6.25 -8.00 4.16
CA ILE A 99 -5.74 -8.95 5.15
C ILE A 99 -4.61 -8.39 6.02
N ASP A 100 -4.25 -7.13 5.90
CA ASP A 100 -3.14 -6.58 6.69
C ASP A 100 -3.61 -6.07 8.06
N TRP A 101 -2.65 -6.01 9.00
CA TRP A 101 -2.87 -5.50 10.34
C TRP A 101 -1.67 -4.65 10.80
N TRP A 102 -1.93 -3.41 11.20
CA TRP A 102 -0.89 -2.39 11.38
C TRP A 102 -0.96 -1.59 12.69
N GLU A 103 -1.79 -1.99 13.65
CA GLU A 103 -2.10 -1.15 14.83
C GLU A 103 -0.87 -0.75 15.70
N THR A 104 0.25 -1.47 15.60
CA THR A 104 1.42 -1.25 16.46
C THR A 104 2.65 -0.66 15.77
N LEU A 105 2.64 -0.45 14.44
CA LEU A 105 3.88 -0.20 13.70
C LEU A 105 4.49 1.18 13.84
N SER A 106 3.70 2.23 14.04
CA SER A 106 4.27 3.59 14.27
C SER A 106 5.09 3.63 15.55
N ASP A 107 4.58 3.01 16.61
CA ASP A 107 5.22 2.96 17.91
C ASP A 107 6.43 2.01 17.91
N ALA A 108 6.31 0.86 17.27
CA ALA A 108 7.40 -0.11 17.10
C ALA A 108 8.62 0.49 16.39
N ARG A 109 8.45 1.31 15.35
CA ARG A 109 9.56 1.99 14.67
C ARG A 109 10.25 3.02 15.58
N ALA A 110 9.48 3.76 16.36
CA ALA A 110 10.01 4.72 17.31
C ALA A 110 10.77 4.03 18.45
N GLU A 111 10.24 2.92 18.96
CA GLU A 111 10.88 2.07 19.96
C GLU A 111 12.17 1.46 19.44
N ARG A 112 12.15 0.88 18.24
CA ARG A 112 13.34 0.33 17.57
C ARG A 112 14.45 1.37 17.44
N SER A 113 14.11 2.60 17.06
CA SER A 113 15.08 3.69 16.90
C SER A 113 15.75 4.09 18.21
N LYS A 114 15.10 3.85 19.36
CA LYS A 114 15.67 4.03 20.69
C LYS A 114 16.48 2.81 21.10
N TYR A 115 15.93 1.61 20.89
CA TYR A 115 16.53 0.35 21.33
C TYR A 115 17.88 0.07 20.67
N ILE A 116 18.05 0.34 19.36
CA ILE A 116 19.32 0.14 18.64
C ILE A 116 20.50 0.96 19.19
N LYS A 117 20.25 1.92 20.09
CA LYS A 117 21.27 2.73 20.75
C LYS A 117 21.71 2.18 22.11
N THR A 118 21.11 1.10 22.59
CA THR A 118 21.39 0.51 23.90
C THR A 118 22.54 -0.47 23.85
N ASP A 119 23.17 -0.72 24.98
CA ASP A 119 24.21 -1.75 25.11
C ASP A 119 23.64 -3.17 25.03
N ASP A 120 22.40 -3.37 25.49
CA ASP A 120 21.67 -4.63 25.31
C ASP A 120 21.57 -5.00 23.82
N TYR A 121 21.19 -4.03 22.96
CA TYR A 121 21.16 -4.25 21.51
C TYR A 121 22.54 -4.65 20.97
N LYS A 122 23.62 -3.99 21.40
CA LYS A 122 24.97 -4.32 20.92
C LYS A 122 25.35 -5.77 21.24
N THR A 123 25.08 -6.20 22.47
CA THR A 123 25.32 -7.58 22.92
C THR A 123 24.51 -8.58 22.12
N LYS A 124 23.22 -8.34 21.98
CA LYS A 124 22.30 -9.21 21.21
C LYS A 124 22.63 -9.22 19.71
N SER A 125 23.07 -8.10 19.16
CA SER A 125 23.51 -8.04 17.77
C SER A 125 24.69 -8.96 17.48
N GLN A 126 25.67 -9.02 18.40
CA GLN A 126 26.79 -9.96 18.28
C GLN A 126 26.36 -11.43 18.37
N GLU A 127 25.37 -11.72 19.25
CA GLU A 127 24.76 -13.06 19.31
C GLU A 127 24.04 -13.41 18.00
N ALA A 128 23.21 -12.50 17.47
CA ALA A 128 22.51 -12.69 16.22
C ALA A 128 23.49 -12.92 15.06
N ASP A 129 24.52 -12.11 14.93
CA ASP A 129 25.57 -12.24 13.90
C ASP A 129 26.26 -13.60 13.97
N SER A 130 26.57 -14.07 15.18
CA SER A 130 27.15 -15.40 15.40
C SER A 130 26.22 -16.53 14.97
N LEU A 131 24.93 -16.43 15.29
CA LEU A 131 23.92 -17.42 14.87
C LEU A 131 23.74 -17.43 13.37
N VAL A 132 23.64 -16.28 12.72
CA VAL A 132 23.56 -16.16 11.25
C VAL A 132 24.79 -16.78 10.59
N LYS A 133 25.99 -16.44 11.07
CA LYS A 133 27.26 -16.97 10.54
C LYS A 133 27.37 -18.49 10.66
N ASN A 134 26.74 -19.11 11.64
CA ASN A 134 26.77 -20.56 11.87
C ASN A 134 25.54 -21.29 11.32
N ASN A 135 24.56 -20.58 10.73
CA ASN A 135 23.38 -21.20 10.16
C ASN A 135 23.64 -21.73 8.75
N ARG A 136 23.60 -23.05 8.57
CA ARG A 136 23.92 -23.72 7.29
C ARG A 136 22.99 -23.31 6.14
N ILE A 137 21.71 -23.07 6.43
CA ILE A 137 20.73 -22.68 5.40
C ILE A 137 21.07 -21.28 4.90
N MET A 138 21.36 -20.33 5.80
CA MET A 138 21.70 -18.97 5.43
C MET A 138 23.07 -18.91 4.71
N GLN A 139 24.04 -19.71 5.12
CA GLN A 139 25.32 -19.79 4.44
C GLN A 139 25.16 -20.33 3.00
N ALA A 140 24.46 -21.44 2.83
CA ALA A 140 24.21 -22.03 1.50
C ALA A 140 23.45 -21.06 0.58
N PHE A 141 22.51 -20.29 1.15
CA PHE A 141 21.80 -19.26 0.41
C PHE A 141 22.76 -18.14 -0.07
N VAL A 142 23.59 -17.62 0.83
CA VAL A 142 24.53 -16.53 0.51
C VAL A 142 25.60 -17.00 -0.49
N GLU A 143 26.06 -18.25 -0.38
CA GLU A 143 26.99 -18.84 -1.34
C GLU A 143 26.37 -18.93 -2.74
N LYS A 144 25.11 -19.32 -2.84
CA LYS A 144 24.41 -19.52 -4.11
C LYS A 144 23.93 -18.22 -4.77
N TYR A 145 23.42 -17.26 -3.98
CA TYR A 145 22.70 -16.09 -4.47
C TYR A 145 23.37 -14.74 -4.11
N GLY A 146 24.31 -14.75 -3.19
CA GLY A 146 24.87 -13.55 -2.59
C GLY A 146 24.08 -13.05 -1.37
N THR A 147 24.50 -11.92 -0.83
CA THR A 147 23.83 -11.30 0.33
C THR A 147 22.49 -10.67 -0.08
N MET A 148 21.55 -10.57 0.86
CA MET A 148 20.26 -9.89 0.62
C MET A 148 20.44 -8.46 0.12
N ASP A 149 21.41 -7.72 0.67
CA ASP A 149 21.75 -6.37 0.21
C ASP A 149 22.17 -6.35 -1.28
N SER A 150 22.99 -7.31 -1.71
CA SER A 150 23.37 -7.44 -3.12
C SER A 150 22.21 -7.83 -4.02
N ILE A 151 21.31 -8.70 -3.55
CA ILE A 151 20.11 -9.12 -4.28
C ILE A 151 19.20 -7.91 -4.52
N TRP A 152 18.92 -7.12 -3.49
CA TRP A 152 18.08 -5.92 -3.59
C TRP A 152 18.71 -4.84 -4.47
N LYS A 153 20.03 -4.61 -4.36
CA LYS A 153 20.74 -3.61 -5.19
C LYS A 153 20.78 -3.96 -6.67
N ASN A 154 20.94 -5.22 -6.98
CA ASN A 154 21.12 -5.67 -8.36
C ASN A 154 19.83 -5.84 -9.15
N ASN A 155 18.66 -5.95 -8.50
CA ASN A 155 17.35 -6.14 -9.12
C ASN A 155 17.28 -7.25 -10.19
N LYS A 156 18.08 -8.33 -10.04
CA LYS A 156 18.19 -9.42 -11.01
C LYS A 156 17.26 -10.58 -10.73
N MET A 157 16.82 -10.72 -9.47
CA MET A 157 16.00 -11.84 -9.05
C MET A 157 14.54 -11.60 -9.43
N GLY A 158 13.93 -12.60 -10.06
CA GLY A 158 12.55 -12.54 -10.54
C GLY A 158 11.54 -13.14 -9.55
N TYR A 159 10.30 -13.22 -10.00
CA TYR A 159 9.19 -13.75 -9.22
C TYR A 159 9.40 -15.21 -8.78
N GLU A 160 10.10 -16.02 -9.57
CA GLU A 160 10.40 -17.42 -9.22
C GLU A 160 11.30 -17.49 -7.98
N PHE A 161 12.30 -16.60 -7.88
CA PHE A 161 13.20 -16.53 -6.75
C PHE A 161 12.45 -16.12 -5.46
N PHE A 162 11.69 -15.04 -5.48
CA PHE A 162 10.99 -14.52 -4.29
C PHE A 162 9.84 -15.43 -3.84
N ASN A 163 9.34 -16.30 -4.72
CA ASN A 163 8.32 -17.29 -4.39
C ASN A 163 8.88 -18.72 -4.22
N GLY A 164 10.20 -18.88 -4.40
CA GLY A 164 10.91 -20.15 -4.34
C GLY A 164 11.22 -20.60 -2.91
N LYS A 165 11.50 -21.90 -2.79
CA LYS A 165 11.80 -22.56 -1.51
C LYS A 165 13.04 -21.99 -0.81
N ASP A 166 14.08 -21.67 -1.57
CA ASP A 166 15.35 -21.20 -0.99
C ASP A 166 15.16 -19.84 -0.30
N TYR A 167 14.46 -18.90 -0.95
CA TYR A 167 14.14 -17.62 -0.37
C TYR A 167 13.25 -17.76 0.88
N ASN A 168 12.18 -18.54 0.81
CA ASN A 168 11.32 -18.82 1.94
C ASN A 168 12.06 -19.42 3.14
N ASN A 169 12.96 -20.37 2.91
CA ASN A 169 13.78 -20.97 3.97
C ASN A 169 14.74 -19.96 4.59
N TYR A 170 15.39 -19.12 3.77
CA TYR A 170 16.27 -18.06 4.25
C TYR A 170 15.52 -17.08 5.15
N ILE A 171 14.37 -16.58 4.71
CA ILE A 171 13.54 -15.62 5.48
C ILE A 171 13.05 -16.26 6.78
N ARG A 172 12.62 -17.54 6.75
CA ARG A 172 12.24 -18.24 7.96
C ARG A 172 13.38 -18.30 8.98
N GLU A 173 14.59 -18.67 8.55
CA GLU A 173 15.75 -18.75 9.45
C GLU A 173 16.11 -17.35 10.00
N MET A 174 16.06 -16.34 9.16
CA MET A 174 16.31 -14.94 9.58
C MET A 174 15.36 -14.53 10.70
N TYR A 175 14.05 -14.74 10.55
CA TYR A 175 13.09 -14.40 11.60
C TYR A 175 13.22 -15.32 12.82
N THR A 176 13.49 -16.61 12.64
CA THR A 176 13.73 -17.54 13.76
C THR A 176 14.88 -17.09 14.63
N ILE A 177 16.00 -16.69 14.01
CA ILE A 177 17.17 -16.18 14.76
C ILE A 177 16.83 -14.83 15.42
N SER A 178 16.23 -13.91 14.66
CA SER A 178 15.92 -12.57 15.15
C SER A 178 14.94 -12.61 16.33
N ILE A 179 13.88 -13.42 16.25
CA ILE A 179 12.89 -13.58 17.33
C ILE A 179 13.52 -14.29 18.54
N ARG A 180 14.35 -15.28 18.31
CA ARG A 180 15.09 -15.95 19.40
C ARG A 180 15.95 -14.98 20.20
N VAL A 181 16.62 -14.04 19.53
CA VAL A 181 17.56 -13.10 20.16
C VAL A 181 16.86 -11.88 20.74
N TYR A 182 15.92 -11.28 20.00
CA TYR A 182 15.29 -10.01 20.35
C TYR A 182 13.86 -10.14 20.87
N GLY A 183 13.24 -11.32 20.75
CA GLY A 183 11.80 -11.51 20.96
C GLY A 183 10.93 -10.98 19.80
N ASP A 184 9.63 -11.27 19.84
CA ASP A 184 8.65 -10.67 18.92
C ASP A 184 8.25 -9.26 19.41
N GLY A 185 9.14 -8.30 19.23
CA GLY A 185 8.99 -6.91 19.66
C GLY A 185 9.35 -5.91 18.57
N CYS A 186 9.74 -4.71 18.98
CA CYS A 186 10.04 -3.61 18.06
C CYS A 186 11.15 -3.93 17.05
N MET A 187 12.12 -4.80 17.37
CA MET A 187 13.18 -5.20 16.44
C MET A 187 12.63 -5.98 15.25
N ASN A 188 11.65 -6.84 15.47
CA ASN A 188 10.97 -7.64 14.46
C ASN A 188 9.66 -7.01 14.01
N LEU A 189 9.39 -5.76 14.40
CA LEU A 189 8.13 -5.05 14.12
C LEU A 189 6.90 -5.90 14.47
N TYR A 190 6.99 -6.68 15.58
CA TYR A 190 5.94 -7.60 16.04
C TYR A 190 5.47 -8.57 14.94
N SER A 191 6.42 -9.14 14.19
CA SER A 191 6.13 -9.91 12.98
C SER A 191 5.28 -11.16 13.24
N GLU A 192 5.49 -11.88 14.36
CA GLU A 192 4.65 -13.04 14.71
C GLU A 192 3.23 -12.63 15.04
N LEU A 193 3.05 -11.59 15.84
CA LEU A 193 1.73 -11.04 16.18
C LEU A 193 1.02 -10.55 14.90
N ARG A 194 1.72 -9.80 14.05
CA ARG A 194 1.17 -9.30 12.79
C ARG A 194 0.75 -10.45 11.87
N ASN A 195 1.62 -11.43 11.67
CA ASN A 195 1.32 -12.59 10.85
C ASN A 195 0.14 -13.41 11.41
N ALA A 196 0.03 -13.57 12.73
CA ALA A 196 -1.10 -14.24 13.36
C ALA A 196 -2.41 -13.48 13.10
N LYS A 197 -2.42 -12.16 13.23
CA LYS A 197 -3.58 -11.31 12.93
C LYS A 197 -3.97 -11.33 11.46
N MET A 198 -3.01 -11.28 10.55
CA MET A 198 -3.25 -11.46 9.13
C MET A 198 -3.85 -12.84 8.84
N MET A 199 -3.38 -13.89 9.52
CA MET A 199 -3.89 -15.24 9.37
C MET A 199 -5.34 -15.40 9.86
N GLU A 200 -5.76 -14.66 10.91
CA GLU A 200 -7.18 -14.58 11.33
C GLU A 200 -8.06 -14.06 10.18
N LEU A 201 -7.63 -12.98 9.49
CA LEU A 201 -8.34 -12.42 8.35
C LEU A 201 -8.36 -13.35 7.14
N ILE A 202 -7.24 -14.03 6.86
CA ILE A 202 -7.14 -15.04 5.80
C ILE A 202 -8.09 -16.20 6.09
N ASN A 203 -8.13 -16.70 7.32
CA ASN A 203 -9.03 -17.79 7.71
C ASN A 203 -10.52 -17.41 7.54
N THR A 204 -10.86 -16.14 7.82
CA THR A 204 -12.21 -15.63 7.56
C THR A 204 -12.52 -15.68 6.05
N ALA A 205 -11.59 -15.22 5.20
CA ALA A 205 -11.79 -15.27 3.75
C ALA A 205 -11.93 -16.72 3.23
N ILE A 206 -11.14 -17.67 3.77
CA ILE A 206 -11.24 -19.10 3.43
C ILE A 206 -12.58 -19.68 3.85
N ALA A 207 -13.01 -19.41 5.10
CA ALA A 207 -14.27 -19.93 5.64
C ALA A 207 -15.50 -19.48 4.85
N GLU A 208 -15.49 -18.20 4.38
CA GLU A 208 -16.56 -17.63 3.56
C GLU A 208 -16.54 -18.11 2.09
N ASN A 209 -15.45 -18.75 1.64
CA ASN A 209 -15.24 -19.11 0.25
C ASN A 209 -14.73 -20.56 0.08
N LYS A 210 -15.28 -21.48 0.88
CA LYS A 210 -14.91 -22.92 0.82
C LYS A 210 -15.04 -23.51 -0.58
N GLY A 211 -14.05 -24.32 -0.96
CA GLY A 211 -13.98 -24.96 -2.27
C GLY A 211 -13.66 -24.04 -3.44
N LYS A 212 -13.31 -22.77 -3.17
CA LYS A 212 -12.90 -21.78 -4.17
C LYS A 212 -11.38 -21.74 -4.32
N ARG A 213 -10.93 -21.06 -5.37
CA ARG A 213 -9.50 -20.76 -5.61
C ARG A 213 -9.20 -19.39 -5.02
N ILE A 214 -8.33 -19.37 -4.02
CA ILE A 214 -7.96 -18.15 -3.30
C ILE A 214 -6.50 -17.82 -3.60
N MET A 215 -6.21 -16.57 -3.95
CA MET A 215 -4.85 -16.05 -4.03
C MET A 215 -4.61 -15.08 -2.88
N ILE A 216 -3.49 -15.25 -2.20
CA ILE A 216 -3.02 -14.34 -1.16
C ILE A 216 -1.79 -13.60 -1.69
N LEU A 217 -1.88 -12.27 -1.84
CA LEU A 217 -0.75 -11.41 -2.15
C LEU A 217 -0.27 -10.74 -0.87
N THR A 218 1.01 -10.92 -0.58
CA THR A 218 1.66 -10.40 0.62
C THR A 218 3.13 -10.08 0.34
N GLY A 219 3.78 -9.28 1.18
CA GLY A 219 5.24 -9.14 1.10
C GLY A 219 5.94 -10.50 1.19
N ALA A 220 6.99 -10.69 0.41
CA ALA A 220 7.68 -11.97 0.33
C ALA A 220 8.21 -12.47 1.69
N GLU A 221 8.41 -11.57 2.64
CA GLU A 221 8.84 -11.93 3.99
C GLU A 221 7.74 -12.56 4.86
N HIS A 222 6.45 -12.41 4.50
CA HIS A 222 5.33 -13.06 5.20
C HIS A 222 5.00 -14.44 4.66
N LYS A 223 5.35 -14.71 3.39
CA LYS A 223 4.94 -15.91 2.66
C LYS A 223 5.27 -17.21 3.40
N TYR A 224 6.48 -17.36 3.94
CA TYR A 224 6.90 -18.56 4.65
C TYR A 224 5.95 -18.91 5.80
N TYR A 225 5.47 -17.90 6.54
CA TYR A 225 4.57 -18.09 7.67
C TYR A 225 3.22 -18.64 7.21
N PHE A 226 2.65 -18.01 6.15
CA PHE A 226 1.35 -18.44 5.61
C PHE A 226 1.43 -19.82 4.96
N ASP A 227 2.50 -20.13 4.24
CA ASP A 227 2.72 -21.47 3.67
C ASP A 227 2.72 -22.53 4.79
N ILE A 228 3.41 -22.30 5.89
CA ILE A 228 3.45 -23.22 7.04
C ILE A 228 2.09 -23.33 7.72
N ALA A 229 1.41 -22.22 7.97
CA ALA A 229 0.13 -22.19 8.65
C ALA A 229 -0.97 -22.90 7.83
N LEU A 230 -1.04 -22.61 6.54
CA LEU A 230 -2.04 -23.16 5.62
C LEU A 230 -1.79 -24.64 5.30
N SER A 231 -0.53 -25.08 5.24
CA SER A 231 -0.21 -26.50 5.01
C SER A 231 -0.70 -27.45 6.11
N LYS A 232 -1.02 -26.91 7.29
CA LYS A 232 -1.55 -27.68 8.44
C LYS A 232 -3.07 -27.78 8.46
N GLN A 233 -3.77 -27.06 7.56
CA GLN A 233 -5.23 -27.07 7.49
C GLN A 233 -5.72 -28.18 6.58
N GLU A 234 -6.59 -29.04 7.11
CA GLU A 234 -7.07 -30.24 6.38
C GLU A 234 -7.98 -29.90 5.20
N ASP A 235 -8.72 -28.80 5.28
CA ASP A 235 -9.66 -28.32 4.27
C ASP A 235 -9.01 -27.39 3.22
N VAL A 236 -7.69 -27.16 3.33
CA VAL A 236 -6.90 -26.34 2.41
C VAL A 236 -5.98 -27.22 1.56
N GLN A 237 -5.89 -26.90 0.29
CA GLN A 237 -4.88 -27.40 -0.63
C GLN A 237 -3.96 -26.26 -1.03
N LEU A 238 -2.77 -26.21 -0.42
CA LEU A 238 -1.77 -25.22 -0.78
C LEU A 238 -1.20 -25.53 -2.18
N VAL A 239 -1.28 -24.54 -3.07
CA VAL A 239 -0.78 -24.64 -4.44
C VAL A 239 0.68 -24.19 -4.50
N ASN A 240 1.56 -25.03 -5.07
CA ASN A 240 2.94 -24.62 -5.31
C ASN A 240 3.00 -23.69 -6.52
N PHE A 241 3.69 -22.54 -6.36
CA PHE A 241 3.87 -21.54 -7.39
C PHE A 241 4.47 -22.12 -8.69
N GLU A 242 5.43 -23.02 -8.59
CA GLU A 242 6.08 -23.66 -9.75
C GLU A 242 5.09 -24.33 -10.72
N LYS A 243 3.91 -24.75 -10.23
CA LYS A 243 2.85 -25.35 -11.06
C LYS A 243 2.14 -24.34 -11.97
N LEU A 244 2.35 -23.05 -11.76
CA LEU A 244 1.77 -21.99 -12.60
C LEU A 244 2.61 -21.73 -13.87
N LEU A 245 3.85 -22.17 -13.89
CA LEU A 245 4.77 -21.85 -14.98
C LEU A 245 4.52 -22.70 -16.24
N PRO A 246 4.65 -22.12 -17.43
CA PRO A 246 4.93 -20.72 -17.71
C PRO A 246 3.71 -19.82 -17.51
N LEU A 247 3.95 -18.56 -17.10
CA LEU A 247 2.88 -17.57 -16.92
C LEU A 247 2.26 -17.14 -18.24
N LYS A 248 0.94 -16.93 -18.26
CA LYS A 248 0.23 -16.31 -19.38
C LYS A 248 0.44 -14.80 -19.36
N THR A 249 0.64 -14.19 -20.53
CA THR A 249 0.65 -12.74 -20.65
C THR A 249 -0.79 -12.21 -20.58
N ILE A 250 -1.04 -11.32 -19.63
CA ILE A 250 -2.35 -10.70 -19.41
C ILE A 250 -2.35 -9.26 -19.90
N VAL A 251 -3.35 -8.91 -20.70
CA VAL A 251 -3.55 -7.53 -21.12
C VAL A 251 -4.22 -6.76 -19.98
N PRO A 252 -3.60 -5.67 -19.47
CA PRO A 252 -4.19 -4.87 -18.42
C PRO A 252 -5.49 -4.20 -18.88
N THR A 253 -6.45 -4.07 -17.96
CA THR A 253 -7.67 -3.28 -18.20
C THR A 253 -7.38 -1.78 -18.29
N SER A 254 -8.33 -1.00 -18.79
CA SER A 254 -8.21 0.47 -18.83
C SER A 254 -8.02 1.09 -17.46
N ASN A 255 -8.64 0.53 -16.40
CA ASN A 255 -8.47 0.96 -15.02
C ASN A 255 -7.04 0.73 -14.52
N ILE A 256 -6.48 -0.46 -14.78
CA ILE A 256 -5.10 -0.81 -14.42
C ILE A 256 -4.10 0.07 -15.19
N ILE A 257 -4.32 0.26 -16.50
CA ILE A 257 -3.48 1.16 -17.31
C ILE A 257 -3.53 2.59 -16.79
N GLY A 258 -4.72 3.10 -16.48
CA GLY A 258 -4.91 4.42 -15.90
C GLY A 258 -4.18 4.58 -14.58
N PHE A 259 -4.25 3.57 -13.70
CA PHE A 259 -3.54 3.57 -12.44
C PHE A 259 -2.02 3.55 -12.63
N ILE A 260 -1.48 2.66 -13.44
CA ILE A 260 -0.02 2.55 -13.65
C ILE A 260 0.57 3.82 -14.26
N ARG A 261 -0.13 4.45 -15.23
CA ARG A 261 0.37 5.61 -15.97
C ARG A 261 0.18 6.95 -15.25
N ASN A 262 -0.93 7.10 -14.54
CA ASN A 262 -1.37 8.42 -14.04
C ASN A 262 -1.67 8.42 -12.53
N ASP A 263 -1.38 7.34 -11.82
CA ASP A 263 -1.78 7.10 -10.43
C ASP A 263 -3.31 7.25 -10.16
N LEU A 264 -4.12 7.25 -11.20
CA LEU A 264 -5.59 7.34 -11.12
C LEU A 264 -6.19 5.96 -10.87
N ALA A 265 -6.24 5.56 -9.62
CA ALA A 265 -6.75 4.26 -9.19
C ALA A 265 -8.29 4.20 -9.12
N LYS A 266 -9.02 4.68 -10.15
CA LYS A 266 -10.50 4.71 -10.15
C LYS A 266 -11.14 3.35 -9.88
N GLY A 267 -10.56 2.28 -10.41
CA GLY A 267 -11.05 0.92 -10.16
C GLY A 267 -10.85 0.45 -8.72
N TYR A 268 -10.00 1.11 -7.93
CA TYR A 268 -9.73 0.75 -6.54
C TYR A 268 -10.60 1.51 -5.55
N TYR A 269 -10.72 2.83 -5.68
CA TYR A 269 -11.45 3.66 -4.73
C TYR A 269 -12.96 3.45 -4.83
N ASP A 270 -13.64 3.64 -3.71
CA ASP A 270 -15.10 3.68 -3.68
C ASP A 270 -15.60 5.02 -4.23
N MET A 271 -15.98 5.03 -5.50
CA MET A 271 -16.47 6.24 -6.18
C MET A 271 -17.83 6.74 -5.66
N SER A 272 -18.50 5.99 -4.80
CA SER A 272 -19.72 6.47 -4.10
C SER A 272 -19.39 7.30 -2.85
N ASP A 273 -18.18 7.12 -2.28
CA ASP A 273 -17.71 7.87 -1.10
C ASP A 273 -16.96 9.15 -1.51
N THR A 274 -17.45 10.27 -1.00
CA THR A 274 -16.93 11.60 -1.33
C THR A 274 -15.52 11.84 -0.84
N SER A 275 -15.13 11.23 0.27
CA SER A 275 -13.78 11.34 0.82
C SER A 275 -12.79 10.56 -0.03
N SER A 276 -13.15 9.36 -0.45
CA SER A 276 -12.35 8.52 -1.34
C SER A 276 -12.08 9.18 -2.69
N ILE A 277 -13.07 9.86 -3.27
CA ILE A 277 -12.88 10.66 -4.50
C ILE A 277 -11.83 11.75 -4.29
N GLY A 278 -11.88 12.47 -3.18
CA GLY A 278 -10.89 13.50 -2.86
C GLY A 278 -9.48 12.92 -2.78
N VAL A 279 -9.30 11.83 -2.08
CA VAL A 279 -8.01 11.14 -1.93
C VAL A 279 -7.49 10.63 -3.28
N LEU A 280 -8.35 10.04 -4.11
CA LEU A 280 -8.00 9.58 -5.46
C LEU A 280 -7.33 10.69 -6.28
N TYR A 281 -8.01 11.84 -6.43
CA TYR A 281 -7.50 12.91 -7.28
C TYR A 281 -6.29 13.60 -6.67
N GLN A 282 -6.24 13.75 -5.35
CA GLN A 282 -5.05 14.27 -4.68
C GLN A 282 -3.81 13.42 -4.89
N ASN A 283 -3.94 12.10 -4.73
CA ASN A 283 -2.82 11.20 -4.98
C ASN A 283 -2.32 11.25 -6.42
N ALA A 284 -3.20 11.53 -7.38
CA ALA A 284 -2.80 11.76 -8.77
C ALA A 284 -2.09 13.11 -8.97
N LEU A 285 -2.41 14.13 -8.17
CA LEU A 285 -1.80 15.47 -8.28
C LEU A 285 -0.44 15.56 -7.60
N VAL A 286 -0.23 14.84 -6.49
CA VAL A 286 1.00 14.92 -5.69
C VAL A 286 2.26 14.73 -6.55
N PRO A 287 2.43 13.64 -7.32
CA PRO A 287 3.64 13.44 -8.11
C PRO A 287 3.77 14.44 -9.28
N LEU A 288 2.68 15.10 -9.66
CA LEU A 288 2.70 16.08 -10.76
C LEU A 288 3.13 17.47 -10.31
N ILE A 289 2.58 17.98 -9.19
CA ILE A 289 2.70 19.38 -8.82
C ILE A 289 3.14 19.67 -7.38
N HIS A 290 3.28 18.65 -6.53
CA HIS A 290 3.76 18.83 -5.15
C HIS A 290 5.16 18.28 -4.88
N GLY A 291 5.74 17.55 -5.84
CA GLY A 291 7.08 16.97 -5.70
C GLY A 291 7.16 15.80 -4.69
N ILE A 292 8.37 15.27 -4.53
CA ILE A 292 8.66 14.23 -3.53
C ILE A 292 9.21 14.92 -2.28
N GLY A 293 8.39 14.96 -1.23
CA GLY A 293 8.75 15.61 0.03
C GLY A 293 8.11 16.98 0.22
N MET A 294 8.42 17.64 1.35
CA MET A 294 7.83 18.92 1.73
C MET A 294 8.43 20.12 0.97
N ASP A 295 9.36 19.90 0.08
CA ASP A 295 10.04 20.96 -0.66
C ASP A 295 9.34 21.22 -1.99
N ASP A 296 8.13 21.80 -1.91
CA ASP A 296 7.38 22.29 -3.09
C ASP A 296 8.16 23.43 -3.74
N ASN A 297 9.18 23.09 -4.52
CA ASN A 297 9.87 24.08 -5.32
C ASN A 297 9.13 24.26 -6.66
N PRO A 298 8.37 25.34 -6.85
CA PRO A 298 7.57 25.52 -8.05
C PRO A 298 8.43 25.73 -9.31
N ASN A 299 9.72 25.97 -9.15
CA ASN A 299 10.63 26.22 -10.27
C ASN A 299 11.10 24.95 -10.97
N ILE A 300 11.01 23.79 -10.30
CA ILE A 300 11.43 22.49 -10.86
C ILE A 300 10.27 21.67 -11.42
N ILE A 301 9.03 22.15 -11.32
CA ILE A 301 7.86 21.43 -11.81
C ILE A 301 7.78 21.55 -13.34
N PRO A 302 7.88 20.44 -14.09
CA PRO A 302 7.81 20.48 -15.54
C PRO A 302 6.47 21.01 -16.04
N VAL A 303 6.48 21.81 -17.11
CA VAL A 303 5.26 22.34 -17.75
C VAL A 303 4.30 21.22 -18.15
N GLU A 304 4.81 20.09 -18.59
CA GLU A 304 4.01 18.92 -18.94
C GLU A 304 3.24 18.37 -17.73
N ASN A 305 3.84 18.37 -16.54
CA ASN A 305 3.18 17.95 -15.32
C ASN A 305 2.05 18.92 -14.94
N ILE A 306 2.25 20.23 -15.14
CA ILE A 306 1.21 21.23 -14.91
C ILE A 306 0.03 20.99 -15.84
N ARG A 307 0.27 20.70 -17.14
CA ARG A 307 -0.80 20.37 -18.12
C ARG A 307 -1.58 19.12 -17.70
N LYS A 308 -0.89 18.06 -17.27
CA LYS A 308 -1.54 16.85 -16.75
C LYS A 308 -2.37 17.14 -15.50
N ALA A 309 -1.85 17.94 -14.57
CA ALA A 309 -2.56 18.33 -13.38
C ALA A 309 -3.84 19.14 -13.68
N ILE A 310 -3.81 20.03 -14.68
CA ILE A 310 -5.00 20.73 -15.16
C ILE A 310 -6.08 19.74 -15.60
N SER A 311 -5.71 18.70 -16.37
CA SER A 311 -6.65 17.68 -16.81
C SER A 311 -7.24 16.88 -15.66
N VAL A 312 -6.40 16.51 -14.67
CA VAL A 312 -6.84 15.82 -13.46
C VAL A 312 -7.82 16.68 -12.64
N VAL A 313 -7.52 17.96 -12.47
CA VAL A 313 -8.38 18.91 -11.76
C VAL A 313 -9.70 19.13 -12.49
N ALA A 314 -9.70 19.24 -13.80
CA ALA A 314 -10.92 19.39 -14.60
C ALA A 314 -11.84 18.16 -14.47
N GLU A 315 -11.27 16.97 -14.45
CA GLU A 315 -12.01 15.75 -14.20
C GLU A 315 -12.57 15.71 -12.77
N TRP A 316 -11.76 16.05 -11.76
CA TRP A 316 -12.24 16.13 -10.38
C TRP A 316 -13.38 17.15 -10.22
N GLU A 317 -13.26 18.33 -10.86
CA GLU A 317 -14.28 19.35 -10.84
C GLU A 317 -15.63 18.88 -11.38
N SER A 318 -15.61 18.04 -12.42
CA SER A 318 -16.84 17.44 -12.97
C SER A 318 -17.55 16.52 -11.97
N GLN A 319 -16.81 15.93 -11.03
CA GLN A 319 -17.35 15.07 -9.96
C GLN A 319 -17.75 15.87 -8.71
N ARG A 320 -17.01 16.94 -8.37
CA ARG A 320 -17.11 17.65 -7.08
C ARG A 320 -16.70 19.12 -7.16
N SER A 321 -17.45 19.91 -7.89
CA SER A 321 -17.13 21.33 -8.15
C SER A 321 -17.01 22.24 -6.91
N LYS A 322 -17.51 21.82 -5.73
CA LYS A 322 -17.54 22.63 -4.50
C LYS A 322 -16.54 22.21 -3.42
N SER A 323 -15.65 21.25 -3.69
CA SER A 323 -14.65 20.79 -2.71
C SER A 323 -13.64 21.90 -2.38
N ALA A 324 -13.43 22.18 -1.08
CA ALA A 324 -12.39 23.15 -0.63
C ALA A 324 -10.99 22.69 -1.05
N VAL A 325 -10.73 21.40 -1.00
CA VAL A 325 -9.45 20.79 -1.42
C VAL A 325 -9.24 20.99 -2.92
N LEU A 326 -10.26 20.75 -3.74
CA LEU A 326 -10.21 21.01 -5.18
C LEU A 326 -9.85 22.48 -5.47
N GLN A 327 -10.47 23.42 -4.76
CA GLN A 327 -10.15 24.85 -4.94
C GLN A 327 -8.72 25.19 -4.48
N PHE A 328 -8.22 24.53 -3.43
CA PHE A 328 -6.82 24.66 -3.01
C PHE A 328 -5.87 24.23 -4.14
N GLU A 329 -6.10 23.08 -4.76
CA GLU A 329 -5.28 22.58 -5.88
C GLU A 329 -5.38 23.51 -7.12
N LYS A 330 -6.58 24.01 -7.42
CA LYS A 330 -6.77 25.00 -8.50
C LYS A 330 -5.98 26.29 -8.24
N ALA A 331 -5.95 26.78 -7.00
CA ALA A 331 -5.17 27.95 -6.64
C ALA A 331 -3.66 27.70 -6.82
N TRP A 332 -3.18 26.50 -6.43
CA TRP A 332 -1.78 26.13 -6.63
C TRP A 332 -1.41 26.03 -8.11
N ILE A 333 -2.25 25.42 -8.95
CA ILE A 333 -2.03 25.38 -10.40
C ILE A 333 -1.95 26.81 -10.98
N ARG A 334 -2.87 27.72 -10.60
CA ARG A 334 -2.79 29.11 -11.05
C ARG A 334 -1.48 29.78 -10.66
N PHE A 335 -1.00 29.52 -9.45
CA PHE A 335 0.32 30.01 -9.03
C PHE A 335 1.45 29.45 -9.92
N LEU A 336 1.42 28.15 -10.25
CA LEU A 336 2.38 27.53 -11.15
C LEU A 336 2.35 28.12 -12.55
N GLU A 337 1.16 28.47 -13.06
CA GLU A 337 0.94 29.19 -14.33
C GLU A 337 1.34 30.66 -14.28
N LYS A 338 1.81 31.18 -13.15
CA LYS A 338 2.13 32.60 -12.88
C LYS A 338 0.90 33.54 -12.86
N ASP A 339 -0.32 32.98 -12.80
CA ASP A 339 -1.55 33.74 -12.58
C ASP A 339 -1.77 33.96 -11.07
N TYR A 340 -0.95 34.84 -10.49
CA TYR A 340 -0.96 35.08 -9.04
C TYR A 340 -2.26 35.75 -8.56
N PHE A 341 -2.86 36.64 -9.37
CA PHE A 341 -4.15 37.26 -9.04
C PHE A 341 -5.30 36.24 -9.06
N GLY A 342 -5.33 35.32 -10.05
CA GLY A 342 -6.26 34.22 -10.11
C GLY A 342 -6.11 33.30 -8.91
N ALA A 343 -4.86 32.96 -8.53
CA ALA A 343 -4.55 32.16 -7.35
C ALA A 343 -5.08 32.82 -6.05
N ILE A 344 -4.85 34.12 -5.87
CA ILE A 344 -5.38 34.88 -4.72
C ILE A 344 -6.92 34.85 -4.69
N LYS A 345 -7.58 35.06 -5.83
CA LYS A 345 -9.04 35.06 -5.94
C LYS A 345 -9.62 33.71 -5.51
N ILE A 346 -9.07 32.62 -5.99
CA ILE A 346 -9.51 31.28 -5.63
C ILE A 346 -9.22 30.99 -4.16
N SER A 347 -8.00 31.27 -3.67
CA SER A 347 -7.65 31.08 -2.26
C SER A 347 -8.63 31.82 -1.33
N LYS A 348 -8.94 33.08 -1.61
CA LYS A 348 -9.90 33.86 -0.82
C LYS A 348 -11.29 33.22 -0.77
N SER A 349 -11.73 32.55 -1.83
CA SER A 349 -13.06 31.91 -1.88
C SER A 349 -13.20 30.78 -0.86
N ILE A 350 -12.10 30.18 -0.43
CA ILE A 350 -12.10 29.06 0.53
C ILE A 350 -11.64 29.45 1.94
N THR A 351 -11.28 30.71 2.19
CA THR A 351 -10.82 31.16 3.52
C THR A 351 -11.81 30.81 4.65
N LYS A 352 -13.12 30.89 4.39
CA LYS A 352 -14.17 30.55 5.35
C LYS A 352 -14.39 29.04 5.49
N LYS A 353 -13.71 28.24 4.68
CA LYS A 353 -13.86 26.78 4.59
C LYS A 353 -12.56 26.03 4.93
N LEU A 354 -11.61 26.69 5.58
CA LEU A 354 -10.34 26.07 5.96
C LEU A 354 -10.51 24.89 6.93
N ASN A 355 -11.61 24.86 7.68
CA ASN A 355 -11.98 23.72 8.52
C ASN A 355 -12.41 22.48 7.74
N GLU A 356 -12.80 22.62 6.46
CA GLU A 356 -13.12 21.52 5.56
C GLU A 356 -11.85 20.88 4.94
N LEU A 357 -10.68 21.54 5.06
CA LEU A 357 -9.42 20.98 4.60
C LEU A 357 -8.95 19.85 5.53
N PRO A 358 -8.39 18.75 4.98
CA PRO A 358 -7.86 17.66 5.77
C PRO A 358 -6.86 18.13 6.83
N LYS A 359 -6.99 17.58 8.05
CA LYS A 359 -6.13 17.88 9.20
C LYS A 359 -5.17 16.73 9.51
N GLU A 360 -5.15 15.70 8.69
CA GLU A 360 -4.34 14.51 8.92
C GLU A 360 -2.85 14.78 8.82
N LYS A 361 -2.06 14.02 9.59
CA LYS A 361 -0.62 14.21 9.83
C LYS A 361 0.26 14.34 8.58
N HIS A 362 -0.22 13.97 7.41
CA HIS A 362 0.53 13.99 6.15
C HIS A 362 0.12 15.12 5.18
N TRP A 363 -0.96 15.81 5.47
CA TRP A 363 -1.54 16.81 4.59
C TRP A 363 -1.82 18.11 5.34
N PHE A 364 -0.80 18.91 5.51
CA PHE A 364 -0.92 20.20 6.20
C PHE A 364 -1.55 21.26 5.29
N PHE A 365 -2.72 20.97 4.68
CA PHE A 365 -3.36 21.86 3.71
C PHE A 365 -3.55 23.27 4.21
N VAL A 366 -3.95 23.45 5.47
CA VAL A 366 -4.12 24.78 6.05
C VAL A 366 -2.79 25.53 6.12
N VAL A 367 -1.70 24.82 6.43
CA VAL A 367 -0.36 25.38 6.47
C VAL A 367 0.08 25.83 5.07
N TYR A 368 -0.06 24.95 4.09
CA TYR A 368 0.31 25.24 2.70
C TYR A 368 -0.61 26.28 2.07
N TYR A 369 -1.89 26.32 2.45
CA TYR A 369 -2.81 27.38 2.04
C TYR A 369 -2.27 28.77 2.39
N TRP A 370 -1.89 28.96 3.65
CA TRP A 370 -1.39 30.25 4.11
C TRP A 370 -0.03 30.59 3.49
N ARG A 371 0.88 29.61 3.39
CA ARG A 371 2.17 29.79 2.73
C ARG A 371 2.00 30.22 1.26
N ASN A 372 1.21 29.49 0.50
CA ASN A 372 1.02 29.72 -0.92
C ASN A 372 0.31 31.05 -1.18
N LEU A 373 -0.61 31.44 -0.31
CA LEU A 373 -1.24 32.74 -0.36
C LEU A 373 -0.22 33.89 -0.09
N GLY A 374 0.70 33.68 0.84
CA GLY A 374 1.84 34.56 1.07
C GLY A 374 2.71 34.72 -0.17
N PHE A 375 3.06 33.61 -0.83
CA PHE A 375 3.80 33.64 -2.10
C PHE A 375 3.08 34.46 -3.16
N CYS A 376 1.77 34.26 -3.32
CA CYS A 376 0.98 35.07 -4.27
C CYS A 376 0.98 36.54 -3.96
N TYR A 377 0.93 36.93 -2.66
CA TYR A 377 0.97 38.31 -2.25
C TYR A 377 2.34 38.97 -2.51
N ASP A 378 3.44 38.27 -2.23
CA ASP A 378 4.79 38.75 -2.57
C ASP A 378 4.94 38.94 -4.08
N MET A 379 4.51 37.96 -4.88
CA MET A 379 4.58 38.04 -6.35
C MET A 379 3.68 39.10 -6.97
N THR A 380 2.78 39.69 -6.19
CA THR A 380 1.90 40.84 -6.58
C THR A 380 2.20 42.14 -5.85
N ASN A 381 3.38 42.24 -5.23
CA ASN A 381 3.84 43.42 -4.47
C ASN A 381 2.90 43.82 -3.33
N GLN A 382 2.25 42.85 -2.68
CA GLN A 382 1.35 43.09 -1.53
C GLN A 382 2.00 42.65 -0.21
N ARG A 383 3.21 43.14 0.09
CA ARG A 383 4.09 42.68 1.16
C ARG A 383 3.41 42.54 2.52
N ASP A 384 2.64 43.55 2.97
CA ASP A 384 1.97 43.51 4.27
C ASP A 384 0.97 42.38 4.40
N LYS A 385 0.33 41.97 3.29
CA LYS A 385 -0.57 40.82 3.27
C LYS A 385 0.20 39.52 3.24
N ALA A 386 1.36 39.47 2.58
CA ALA A 386 2.23 38.34 2.57
C ALA A 386 2.73 38.00 3.98
N ILE A 387 3.23 39.01 4.73
CA ILE A 387 3.68 38.84 6.11
C ILE A 387 2.56 38.25 6.98
N LYS A 388 1.33 38.83 6.90
CA LYS A 388 0.19 38.30 7.65
C LYS A 388 -0.11 36.84 7.29
N ALA A 389 -0.03 36.48 6.02
CA ALA A 389 -0.25 35.11 5.60
C ALA A 389 0.83 34.15 6.14
N TYR A 390 2.10 34.52 6.18
CA TYR A 390 3.17 33.74 6.79
C TYR A 390 3.02 33.61 8.31
N GLN A 391 2.52 34.62 9.00
CA GLN A 391 2.19 34.56 10.43
C GLN A 391 1.06 33.54 10.69
N GLU A 392 0.00 33.54 9.87
CA GLU A 392 -1.06 32.53 9.96
C GLU A 392 -0.54 31.12 9.58
N CYS A 393 0.40 31.01 8.64
CA CYS A 393 1.07 29.74 8.33
C CYS A 393 1.81 29.19 9.57
N LYS A 394 2.61 30.02 10.24
CA LYS A 394 3.35 29.68 11.46
C LYS A 394 2.42 29.27 12.61
N LYS A 395 1.32 30.00 12.78
CA LYS A 395 0.28 29.67 13.76
C LYS A 395 -0.38 28.32 13.44
N ALA A 396 -0.71 28.07 12.17
CA ALA A 396 -1.25 26.79 11.74
C ALA A 396 -0.29 25.61 12.00
N CYS A 397 1.02 25.78 11.73
CA CYS A 397 2.05 24.79 12.07
C CYS A 397 2.02 24.42 13.57
N LYS A 398 1.98 25.42 14.45
CA LYS A 398 1.90 25.19 15.90
C LYS A 398 0.63 24.47 16.30
N THR A 399 -0.52 24.89 15.78
CA THR A 399 -1.83 24.31 16.10
C THR A 399 -1.94 22.84 15.67
N LEU A 400 -1.32 22.48 14.54
CA LEU A 400 -1.32 21.11 14.00
C LEU A 400 -0.17 20.24 14.52
N GLY A 401 0.65 20.75 15.45
CA GLY A 401 1.76 19.99 16.03
C GLY A 401 2.89 19.67 15.03
N VAL A 402 3.06 20.49 14.00
CA VAL A 402 4.19 20.35 13.06
C VAL A 402 5.48 20.62 13.80
N ASN A 403 6.51 19.79 13.61
CA ASN A 403 7.82 20.06 14.19
C ASN A 403 8.34 21.42 13.71
N MET A 404 8.52 22.36 14.64
CA MET A 404 8.82 23.75 14.30
C MET A 404 10.16 23.93 13.57
N ASN A 405 11.19 23.10 13.88
CA ASN A 405 12.46 23.17 13.18
C ASN A 405 12.32 22.72 11.71
N VAL A 406 11.46 21.73 11.47
CA VAL A 406 11.13 21.26 10.10
C VAL A 406 10.32 22.33 9.38
N ALA A 407 9.33 22.92 10.06
CA ALA A 407 8.47 23.95 9.49
C ALA A 407 9.27 25.20 9.11
N GLU A 408 10.21 25.63 9.97
CA GLU A 408 11.10 26.78 9.70
C GLU A 408 12.01 26.50 8.51
N LYS A 409 12.62 25.31 8.46
CA LYS A 409 13.55 24.96 7.39
C LYS A 409 12.87 24.80 6.01
N TYR A 410 11.68 24.20 5.96
CA TYR A 410 11.09 23.75 4.69
C TYR A 410 9.76 24.43 4.32
N ILE A 411 9.01 24.98 5.29
CA ILE A 411 7.66 25.48 5.03
C ILE A 411 7.65 27.00 4.93
N TYR A 412 7.88 27.71 6.06
CA TYR A 412 7.76 29.17 6.07
C TYR A 412 9.11 29.90 6.01
N LYS A 413 10.24 29.18 6.15
CA LYS A 413 11.60 29.76 6.03
C LYS A 413 11.69 31.15 6.71
N ASN A 414 12.40 32.09 6.09
CA ASN A 414 12.51 33.48 6.56
C ASN A 414 11.55 34.45 5.82
N PHE A 415 10.43 33.94 5.31
CA PHE A 415 9.56 34.71 4.44
C PHE A 415 8.86 35.89 5.14
N GLU A 416 8.84 35.94 6.49
CA GLU A 416 8.38 37.11 7.22
C GLU A 416 9.33 38.32 7.05
N ASN A 417 10.63 38.10 6.87
CA ASN A 417 11.64 39.15 6.73
C ASN A 417 12.08 39.33 5.26
N GLU A 418 12.11 38.25 4.49
CA GLU A 418 12.55 38.23 3.09
C GLU A 418 11.38 37.84 2.18
N PRO A 419 11.00 38.69 1.20
CA PRO A 419 9.92 38.35 0.27
C PRO A 419 10.21 37.08 -0.48
N TYR A 420 9.20 36.25 -0.68
CA TYR A 420 9.30 35.13 -1.60
C TYR A 420 9.53 35.63 -3.03
N THR A 421 10.52 35.10 -3.71
CA THR A 421 10.78 35.36 -5.13
C THR A 421 10.83 34.05 -5.88
N ARG A 422 10.12 34.00 -7.00
CA ARG A 422 10.22 32.85 -7.90
C ARG A 422 11.46 33.04 -8.77
N GLU A 423 12.51 32.27 -8.52
CA GLU A 423 13.71 32.29 -9.36
C GLU A 423 13.29 32.03 -10.82
N GLN A 424 13.64 32.90 -11.70
CA GLN A 424 13.60 32.63 -13.12
C GLN A 424 14.76 31.65 -13.36
N ASN A 425 14.44 30.40 -13.66
CA ASN A 425 15.43 29.45 -14.14
C ASN A 425 16.14 30.10 -15.33
N LYS A 426 17.40 30.45 -15.12
CA LYS A 426 18.33 30.82 -16.18
C LYS A 426 18.76 29.58 -16.92
#